data_07b62e82669e2f577d63d024d3222ab4
#
_entry.id   07b62e82669e2f577d63d024d3222ab4
#
_cell.length_a   1.000
_cell.length_b   1.000
_cell.length_c   1.000
_cell.angle_alpha   90.00
_cell.angle_beta   90.00
_cell.angle_gamma   90.00
#
_symmetry.space_group_name_H-M   'P 1'
#
loop_
_entity.id
_entity.type
_entity.pdbx_description
1 polymer ?
#
loop_
_entity_poly.entity_id
_entity_poly.type
_entity_poly.pdbx_seq_one_letter_code
_entity_poly.pdbx_strand_id
1 'polypeptide(L)'
;WEQAGAWALNNTSDLDQAEIWADTAVALAPTFASYNLKAAILQRRGKTAQADSLRQAHLASANEAQLNAYGYQLLNQKRNTEALAIFIRNTKEHPDSWNVWDSLGEMYATLGDKKKAVANYQKALALTTDPVQTARINGILAGLK
;
A
#
# COMPACT_ATOMS: atom_id res chain seq x y z
N TRP A 1 16.01 12.25 -1.35
CA TRP A 1 15.73 12.09 -2.78
C TRP A 1 14.35 11.47 -3.03
N GLU A 2 13.93 10.44 -2.28
CA GLU A 2 12.58 9.88 -2.39
C GLU A 2 11.50 10.96 -2.22
N GLN A 3 11.62 11.80 -1.20
CA GLN A 3 10.67 12.90 -0.95
C GLN A 3 10.66 13.93 -2.09
N ALA A 4 11.84 14.29 -2.61
CA ALA A 4 11.96 15.21 -3.73
C ALA A 4 11.33 14.64 -5.00
N GLY A 5 11.59 13.36 -5.31
CA GLY A 5 11.00 12.65 -6.44
C GLY A 5 9.48 12.49 -6.32
N ALA A 6 8.99 12.17 -5.12
CA ALA A 6 7.55 12.08 -4.84
C ALA A 6 6.85 13.44 -4.94
N TRP A 7 7.51 14.50 -4.46
CA TRP A 7 7.00 15.87 -4.60
C TRP A 7 6.92 16.27 -6.08
N ALA A 8 7.97 16.02 -6.86
CA ALA A 8 7.97 16.33 -8.30
C ALA A 8 6.89 15.53 -9.03
N LEU A 9 6.77 14.24 -8.75
CA LEU A 9 5.73 13.40 -9.35
C LEU A 9 4.32 13.99 -9.16
N ASN A 10 4.06 14.62 -8.02
CA ASN A 10 2.73 15.14 -7.69
C ASN A 10 2.53 16.60 -8.10
N ASN A 11 3.59 17.40 -8.25
CA ASN A 11 3.51 18.85 -8.36
C ASN A 11 4.09 19.43 -9.66
N THR A 12 4.72 18.62 -10.51
CA THR A 12 5.27 19.08 -11.78
C THR A 12 4.88 18.20 -12.95
N SER A 13 4.93 18.75 -14.17
CA SER A 13 4.88 18.00 -15.41
C SER A 13 6.27 17.55 -15.88
N ASP A 14 7.33 17.97 -15.17
CA ASP A 14 8.72 17.63 -15.48
C ASP A 14 9.06 16.23 -14.97
N LEU A 15 8.68 15.23 -15.74
CA LEU A 15 8.97 13.83 -15.44
C LEU A 15 10.45 13.48 -15.62
N ASP A 16 11.23 14.27 -16.38
CA ASP A 16 12.64 14.02 -16.56
C ASP A 16 13.41 14.33 -15.28
N GLN A 17 13.11 15.47 -14.65
CA GLN A 17 13.68 15.80 -13.36
C GLN A 17 13.25 14.81 -12.25
N ALA A 18 11.98 14.40 -12.25
CA ALA A 18 11.47 13.40 -11.31
C ALA A 18 12.21 12.05 -11.48
N GLU A 19 12.49 11.63 -12.72
CA GLU A 19 13.22 10.38 -13.01
C GLU A 19 14.67 10.45 -12.51
N ILE A 20 15.39 11.57 -12.71
CA ILE A 20 16.74 11.79 -12.17
C ILE A 20 16.76 11.63 -10.65
N TRP A 21 15.78 12.20 -9.96
CA TRP A 21 15.69 12.08 -8.49
C TRP A 21 15.33 10.68 -8.03
N ALA A 22 14.48 9.96 -8.76
CA ALA A 22 14.16 8.57 -8.47
C ALA A 22 15.37 7.65 -8.72
N ASP A 23 16.11 7.87 -9.78
CA ASP A 23 17.34 7.11 -10.07
C ASP A 23 18.41 7.36 -9.00
N THR A 24 18.55 8.61 -8.54
CA THR A 24 19.42 8.96 -7.42
C THR A 24 18.96 8.26 -6.13
N ALA A 25 17.65 8.23 -5.85
CA ALA A 25 17.11 7.55 -4.67
C ALA A 25 17.40 6.04 -4.71
N VAL A 26 17.23 5.40 -5.87
CA VAL A 26 17.56 3.97 -6.06
C VAL A 26 19.06 3.72 -5.88
N ALA A 27 19.92 4.59 -6.41
CA ALA A 27 21.37 4.44 -6.31
C ALA A 27 21.87 4.57 -4.86
N LEU A 28 21.28 5.47 -4.08
CA LEU A 28 21.66 5.73 -2.69
C LEU A 28 21.04 4.74 -1.70
N ALA A 29 19.79 4.32 -1.94
CA ALA A 29 19.06 3.41 -1.08
C ALA A 29 18.12 2.53 -1.94
N PRO A 30 18.57 1.34 -2.37
CA PRO A 30 17.80 0.43 -3.22
C PRO A 30 16.71 -0.29 -2.40
N THR A 31 15.72 0.46 -1.93
CA THR A 31 14.56 -0.02 -1.17
C THR A 31 13.35 -0.21 -2.07
N PHE A 32 12.33 -0.95 -1.60
CA PHE A 32 11.05 -1.01 -2.31
C PHE A 32 10.45 0.38 -2.54
N ALA A 33 10.60 1.32 -1.60
CA ALA A 33 10.08 2.68 -1.74
C ALA A 33 10.71 3.43 -2.92
N SER A 34 12.04 3.38 -3.05
CA SER A 34 12.74 4.04 -4.17
C SER A 34 12.40 3.42 -5.52
N TYR A 35 12.30 2.08 -5.59
CA TYR A 35 11.86 1.40 -6.81
C TYR A 35 10.39 1.67 -7.13
N ASN A 36 9.50 1.76 -6.12
CA ASN A 36 8.10 2.11 -6.34
C ASN A 36 7.92 3.54 -6.84
N LEU A 37 8.73 4.49 -6.35
CA LEU A 37 8.78 5.84 -6.89
C LEU A 37 9.18 5.85 -8.37
N LYS A 38 10.26 5.15 -8.75
CA LYS A 38 10.67 5.02 -10.15
C LYS A 38 9.57 4.38 -11.00
N ALA A 39 8.93 3.34 -10.50
CA ALA A 39 7.80 2.68 -11.16
C ALA A 39 6.60 3.63 -11.35
N ALA A 40 6.31 4.51 -10.38
CA ALA A 40 5.24 5.49 -10.51
C ALA A 40 5.51 6.50 -11.64
N ILE A 41 6.76 6.91 -11.81
CA ILE A 41 7.18 7.79 -12.93
C ILE A 41 7.04 7.06 -14.27
N LEU A 42 7.50 5.80 -14.36
CA LEU A 42 7.31 4.96 -15.55
C LEU A 42 5.82 4.84 -15.91
N GLN A 43 4.97 4.66 -14.92
CA GLN A 43 3.52 4.56 -15.13
C GLN A 43 2.93 5.85 -15.67
N ARG A 44 3.34 7.03 -15.17
CA ARG A 44 2.94 8.32 -15.73
C ARG A 44 3.43 8.56 -17.16
N ARG A 45 4.54 7.92 -17.54
CA ARG A 45 5.04 7.91 -18.93
C ARG A 45 4.33 6.89 -19.82
N GLY A 46 3.29 6.20 -19.32
CA GLY A 46 2.56 5.16 -20.05
C GLY A 46 3.27 3.80 -20.11
N LYS A 47 4.42 3.64 -19.44
CA LYS A 47 5.21 2.40 -19.41
C LYS A 47 4.75 1.46 -18.29
N THR A 48 3.46 1.17 -18.25
CA THR A 48 2.82 0.43 -17.12
C THR A 48 3.41 -0.95 -16.91
N ALA A 49 3.66 -1.73 -17.98
CA ALA A 49 4.24 -3.06 -17.85
C ALA A 49 5.66 -3.03 -17.24
N GLN A 50 6.47 -2.03 -17.58
CA GLN A 50 7.79 -1.86 -16.99
C GLN A 50 7.70 -1.45 -15.52
N ALA A 51 6.75 -0.59 -15.18
CA ALA A 51 6.49 -0.18 -13.81
C ALA A 51 6.08 -1.38 -12.93
N ASP A 52 5.19 -2.22 -13.42
CA ASP A 52 4.74 -3.41 -12.71
C ASP A 52 5.86 -4.45 -12.54
N SER A 53 6.65 -4.69 -13.58
CA SER A 53 7.83 -5.56 -13.50
C SER A 53 8.84 -5.07 -12.47
N LEU A 54 9.09 -3.77 -12.42
CA LEU A 54 10.03 -3.16 -11.46
C LEU A 54 9.53 -3.34 -10.01
N ARG A 55 8.26 -3.07 -9.74
CA ARG A 55 7.64 -3.29 -8.42
C ARG A 55 7.74 -4.76 -8.01
N GLN A 56 7.37 -5.66 -8.91
CA GLN A 56 7.37 -7.09 -8.62
C GLN A 56 8.77 -7.63 -8.30
N ALA A 57 9.79 -7.17 -9.04
CA ALA A 57 11.18 -7.58 -8.81
C ALA A 57 11.69 -7.18 -7.42
N HIS A 58 11.18 -6.08 -6.83
CA HIS A 58 11.64 -5.55 -5.55
C HIS A 58 10.63 -5.71 -4.41
N LEU A 59 9.48 -6.32 -4.67
CA LEU A 59 8.41 -6.47 -3.68
C LEU A 59 8.84 -7.28 -2.45
N ALA A 60 9.80 -8.19 -2.59
CA ALA A 60 10.31 -9.01 -1.47
C ALA A 60 11.03 -8.19 -0.38
N SER A 61 11.52 -7.00 -0.70
CA SER A 61 12.18 -6.10 0.25
C SER A 61 11.24 -5.10 0.92
N ALA A 62 9.94 -5.14 0.60
CA ALA A 62 8.96 -4.23 1.16
C ALA A 62 8.66 -4.59 2.63
N ASN A 63 8.66 -3.58 3.50
CA ASN A 63 8.20 -3.71 4.88
C ASN A 63 6.67 -3.55 4.99
N GLU A 64 6.12 -3.74 6.20
CA GLU A 64 4.69 -3.62 6.50
C GLU A 64 4.06 -2.33 5.93
N ALA A 65 4.64 -1.17 6.24
CA ALA A 65 4.11 0.11 5.82
C ALA A 65 4.16 0.28 4.29
N GLN A 66 5.21 -0.21 3.65
CA GLN A 66 5.37 -0.16 2.19
C GLN A 66 4.39 -1.10 1.48
N LEU A 67 4.17 -2.32 2.00
CA LEU A 67 3.14 -3.23 1.49
C LEU A 67 1.75 -2.60 1.63
N ASN A 68 1.46 -2.00 2.79
CA ASN A 68 0.20 -1.32 3.03
C ASN A 68 -0.04 -0.19 2.03
N ALA A 69 0.92 0.71 1.89
CA ALA A 69 0.84 1.83 0.94
C ALA A 69 0.67 1.34 -0.52
N TYR A 70 1.38 0.29 -0.90
CA TYR A 70 1.26 -0.29 -2.24
C TYR A 70 -0.11 -0.95 -2.46
N GLY A 71 -0.66 -1.63 -1.46
CA GLY A 71 -2.01 -2.17 -1.50
C GLY A 71 -3.06 -1.08 -1.77
N TYR A 72 -3.00 0.03 -1.05
CA TYR A 72 -3.89 1.18 -1.28
C TYR A 72 -3.65 1.87 -2.63
N GLN A 73 -2.40 1.95 -3.10
CA GLN A 73 -2.11 2.46 -4.44
C GLN A 73 -2.80 1.63 -5.52
N LEU A 74 -2.75 0.30 -5.43
CA LEU A 74 -3.44 -0.62 -6.35
C LEU A 74 -4.96 -0.48 -6.25
N LEU A 75 -5.50 -0.35 -5.04
CA LEU A 75 -6.92 -0.14 -4.81
C LEU A 75 -7.42 1.16 -5.47
N ASN A 76 -6.69 2.26 -5.32
CA ASN A 76 -7.00 3.53 -5.97
C ASN A 76 -6.95 3.44 -7.51
N GLN A 77 -6.12 2.54 -8.05
CA GLN A 77 -6.07 2.21 -9.48
C GLN A 77 -7.15 1.22 -9.92
N LYS A 78 -8.06 0.82 -9.03
CA LYS A 78 -9.11 -0.20 -9.26
C LYS A 78 -8.55 -1.59 -9.61
N ARG A 79 -7.30 -1.88 -9.27
CA ARG A 79 -6.63 -3.18 -9.41
C ARG A 79 -6.92 -4.04 -8.18
N ASN A 80 -8.20 -4.29 -7.93
CA ASN A 80 -8.70 -4.86 -6.67
C ASN A 80 -8.12 -6.24 -6.36
N THR A 81 -7.98 -7.11 -7.36
CA THR A 81 -7.41 -8.46 -7.16
C THR A 81 -5.97 -8.41 -6.68
N GLU A 82 -5.17 -7.51 -7.24
CA GLU A 82 -3.78 -7.33 -6.87
C GLU A 82 -3.66 -6.65 -5.51
N ALA A 83 -4.48 -5.62 -5.25
CA ALA A 83 -4.54 -4.99 -3.93
C ALA A 83 -4.86 -6.01 -2.83
N LEU A 84 -5.86 -6.87 -3.05
CA LEU A 84 -6.22 -7.92 -2.11
C LEU A 84 -5.05 -8.89 -1.86
N ALA A 85 -4.32 -9.28 -2.89
CA ALA A 85 -3.16 -10.15 -2.75
C ALA A 85 -2.05 -9.51 -1.90
N ILE A 86 -1.80 -8.20 -2.06
CA ILE A 86 -0.83 -7.46 -1.25
C ILE A 86 -1.28 -7.37 0.21
N PHE A 87 -2.54 -7.03 0.50
CA PHE A 87 -3.03 -6.99 1.88
C PHE A 87 -3.00 -8.37 2.55
N ILE A 88 -3.38 -9.45 1.84
CA ILE A 88 -3.25 -10.82 2.37
C ILE A 88 -1.79 -11.18 2.65
N ARG A 89 -0.87 -10.80 1.78
CA ARG A 89 0.56 -11.02 2.00
C ARG A 89 1.02 -10.29 3.26
N ASN A 90 0.62 -9.01 3.43
CA ASN A 90 1.00 -8.21 4.57
C ASN A 90 0.54 -8.83 5.89
N THR A 91 -0.69 -9.39 5.95
CA THR A 91 -1.17 -10.10 7.15
C THR A 91 -0.40 -11.38 7.46
N LYS A 92 0.17 -12.06 6.45
CA LYS A 92 0.98 -13.26 6.64
C LYS A 92 2.38 -12.95 7.15
N GLU A 93 2.97 -11.85 6.67
CA GLU A 93 4.32 -11.43 7.04
C GLU A 93 4.34 -10.67 8.38
N HIS A 94 3.24 -10.00 8.75
CA HIS A 94 3.12 -9.17 9.96
C HIS A 94 1.86 -9.51 10.77
N PRO A 95 1.65 -10.78 11.19
CA PRO A 95 0.39 -11.24 11.78
C PRO A 95 0.03 -10.58 13.12
N ASP A 96 1.02 -10.00 13.81
CA ASP A 96 0.85 -9.38 15.13
C ASP A 96 0.53 -7.87 15.06
N SER A 97 0.57 -7.29 13.85
CA SER A 97 0.21 -5.89 13.64
C SER A 97 -1.30 -5.74 13.43
N TRP A 98 -1.96 -4.95 14.29
CA TRP A 98 -3.38 -4.66 14.13
C TRP A 98 -3.70 -3.96 12.80
N ASN A 99 -2.77 -3.11 12.33
CA ASN A 99 -2.96 -2.28 11.15
C ASN A 99 -3.13 -3.11 9.85
N VAL A 100 -2.43 -4.23 9.74
CA VAL A 100 -2.54 -5.08 8.54
C VAL A 100 -3.91 -5.79 8.45
N TRP A 101 -4.48 -6.15 9.61
CA TRP A 101 -5.82 -6.75 9.66
C TRP A 101 -6.92 -5.71 9.44
N ASP A 102 -6.72 -4.49 9.94
CA ASP A 102 -7.60 -3.35 9.67
C ASP A 102 -7.68 -3.05 8.18
N SER A 103 -6.53 -2.92 7.52
CA SER A 103 -6.44 -2.67 6.07
C SER A 103 -7.05 -3.81 5.24
N LEU A 104 -6.85 -5.07 5.64
CA LEU A 104 -7.50 -6.20 4.97
C LEU A 104 -9.02 -6.21 5.21
N GLY A 105 -9.47 -5.80 6.39
CA GLY A 105 -10.88 -5.59 6.71
C GLY A 105 -11.52 -4.56 5.79
N GLU A 106 -10.88 -3.40 5.63
CA GLU A 106 -11.31 -2.34 4.72
C GLU A 106 -11.34 -2.81 3.26
N MET A 107 -10.34 -3.58 2.84
CA MET A 107 -10.32 -4.15 1.50
C MET A 107 -11.52 -5.06 1.25
N TYR A 108 -11.85 -5.96 2.19
CA TYR A 108 -13.01 -6.83 2.05
C TYR A 108 -14.33 -6.04 2.12
N ALA A 109 -14.43 -4.98 2.94
CA ALA A 109 -15.57 -4.09 2.96
C ALA A 109 -15.78 -3.40 1.59
N THR A 110 -14.72 -2.92 0.99
CA THR A 110 -14.73 -2.33 -0.37
C THR A 110 -15.19 -3.32 -1.44
N LEU A 111 -14.85 -4.60 -1.28
CA LEU A 111 -15.31 -5.67 -2.17
C LEU A 111 -16.75 -6.15 -1.89
N GLY A 112 -17.38 -5.65 -0.83
CA GLY A 112 -18.72 -6.06 -0.40
C GLY A 112 -18.77 -7.39 0.38
N ASP A 113 -17.62 -8.00 0.69
CA ASP A 113 -17.54 -9.21 1.53
C ASP A 113 -17.60 -8.84 3.01
N LYS A 114 -18.80 -8.50 3.48
CA LYS A 114 -19.04 -8.08 4.87
C LYS A 114 -18.56 -9.12 5.89
N LYS A 115 -18.71 -10.41 5.59
CA LYS A 115 -18.33 -11.48 6.52
C LYS A 115 -16.83 -11.47 6.77
N LYS A 116 -16.02 -11.38 5.71
CA LYS A 116 -14.57 -11.31 5.84
C LYS A 116 -14.12 -9.97 6.40
N ALA A 117 -14.77 -8.86 6.04
CA ALA A 117 -14.50 -7.56 6.62
C ALA A 117 -14.63 -7.58 8.14
N VAL A 118 -15.77 -8.07 8.67
CA VAL A 118 -16.01 -8.19 10.11
C VAL A 118 -14.94 -9.06 10.79
N ALA A 119 -14.60 -10.22 10.22
CA ALA A 119 -13.59 -11.11 10.79
C ALA A 119 -12.21 -10.45 10.91
N ASN A 120 -11.80 -9.69 9.89
CA ASN A 120 -10.50 -9.00 9.91
C ASN A 120 -10.49 -7.80 10.86
N TYR A 121 -11.56 -6.98 10.90
CA TYR A 121 -11.68 -5.90 11.87
C TYR A 121 -11.71 -6.40 13.31
N GLN A 122 -12.36 -7.54 13.59
CA GLN A 122 -12.34 -8.17 14.93
C GLN A 122 -10.92 -8.58 15.31
N LYS A 123 -10.13 -9.09 14.38
CA LYS A 123 -8.74 -9.43 14.63
C LYS A 123 -7.88 -8.20 14.87
N ALA A 124 -8.07 -7.12 14.10
CA ALA A 124 -7.43 -5.83 14.36
C ALA A 124 -7.77 -5.31 15.76
N LEU A 125 -9.04 -5.38 16.14
CA LEU A 125 -9.52 -4.95 17.47
C LEU A 125 -8.86 -5.74 18.60
N ALA A 126 -8.64 -7.04 18.42
CA ALA A 126 -8.00 -7.88 19.43
C ALA A 126 -6.50 -7.58 19.61
N LEU A 127 -5.85 -6.99 18.60
CA LEU A 127 -4.42 -6.70 18.60
C LEU A 127 -4.10 -5.24 18.98
N THR A 128 -5.03 -4.31 18.74
CA THR A 128 -4.77 -2.91 19.06
C THR A 128 -4.92 -2.62 20.55
N THR A 129 -3.99 -1.83 21.10
CA THR A 129 -4.06 -1.29 22.46
C THR A 129 -4.41 0.21 22.47
N ASP A 130 -4.53 0.82 21.28
CA ASP A 130 -4.86 2.24 21.14
C ASP A 130 -6.38 2.45 21.28
N PRO A 131 -6.84 3.21 22.31
CA PRO A 131 -8.26 3.44 22.53
C PRO A 131 -8.94 4.20 21.38
N VAL A 132 -8.21 5.04 20.64
CA VAL A 132 -8.73 5.74 19.46
C VAL A 132 -9.05 4.77 18.36
N GLN A 133 -8.13 3.84 18.07
CA GLN A 133 -8.35 2.80 17.06
C GLN A 133 -9.43 1.82 17.50
N THR A 134 -9.45 1.45 18.77
CA THR A 134 -10.51 0.62 19.36
C THR A 134 -11.91 1.23 19.12
N ALA A 135 -12.08 2.50 19.42
CA ALA A 135 -13.35 3.20 19.21
C ALA A 135 -13.74 3.27 17.72
N ARG A 136 -12.77 3.59 16.85
CA ARG A 136 -12.97 3.66 15.40
C ARG A 136 -13.40 2.30 14.83
N ILE A 137 -12.68 1.23 15.14
CA ILE A 137 -12.97 -0.11 14.63
C ILE A 137 -14.33 -0.61 15.13
N ASN A 138 -14.68 -0.35 16.41
CA ASN A 138 -16.01 -0.69 16.95
C ASN A 138 -17.13 0.04 16.20
N GLY A 139 -16.93 1.31 15.84
CA GLY A 139 -17.87 2.08 15.02
C GLY A 139 -18.08 1.46 13.63
N ILE A 140 -17.00 1.03 12.97
CA ILE A 140 -17.07 0.34 11.68
C ILE A 140 -17.84 -0.98 11.81
N LEU A 141 -17.52 -1.80 12.81
CA LEU A 141 -18.18 -3.08 13.06
C LEU A 141 -19.68 -2.92 13.32
N ALA A 142 -20.10 -1.86 14.00
CA ALA A 142 -21.50 -1.56 14.22
C ALA A 142 -22.26 -1.25 12.90
N GLY A 143 -21.59 -0.59 11.96
CA GLY A 143 -22.16 -0.25 10.64
C GLY A 143 -22.16 -1.43 9.63
N LEU A 144 -21.40 -2.48 9.89
CA LEU A 144 -21.34 -3.68 9.02
C LEU A 144 -22.39 -4.75 9.37
N LYS A 145 -23.06 -4.62 10.51
CA LYS A 145 -24.19 -5.49 10.92
C LYS A 145 -25.40 -5.17 10.04
#